data_4be34d8ca1fb5bcb248b585e0be0b64b
#
_entry.id   4be34d8ca1fb5bcb248b585e0be0b64b
#
_cell.length_a   1.000
_cell.length_b   1.000
_cell.length_c   1.000
_cell.angle_alpha   90.00
_cell.angle_beta   90.00
_cell.angle_gamma   90.00
#
_symmetry.space_group_name_H-M   'P 1'
#
loop_
_entity.id
_entity.type
_entity.pdbx_description
1 polymer ?
#
loop_
_entity_poly.entity_id
_entity_poly.type
_entity_poly.pdbx_seq_one_letter_code
_entity_poly.pdbx_strand_id
1 'polypeptide(L)'
;KDSKPQLLPTSIVNPIQMNLAFVELFAPATAMCKGDFDNLFVPFRCVASDVYNKKQLIMREGDLGDAVRASMSFPVMFKPIEIDSVLTYDGGIYNNFPTDVMREDFHPDIIIGSIVSSNPTKPNEKDIVSQLESMIMQKTDYSLPDSLGILLTFKYNDVNLMDFDRLKELHDIGYNRTISMMDSIKSRIHRRVNADNVRLRRMVFKSNLPELRFKNINIVGANSQQQRSIKKEFHENPDEIFTFEDVKMAYFRLLSDN
;
A
#
# COMPACT_ATOMS: atom_id res chain seq x y z
N LYS A 1 15.55 -5.78 -29.48
CA LYS A 1 15.05 -7.13 -29.08
C LYS A 1 13.56 -7.10 -29.33
N ASP A 2 13.11 -7.89 -30.30
CA ASP A 2 11.70 -8.01 -30.66
C ASP A 2 10.93 -8.57 -29.47
N SER A 3 10.16 -7.73 -28.82
CA SER A 3 9.22 -8.18 -27.80
C SER A 3 8.12 -8.98 -28.52
N LYS A 4 8.12 -10.29 -28.33
CA LYS A 4 6.99 -11.12 -28.77
C LYS A 4 5.72 -10.55 -28.15
N PRO A 5 4.61 -10.46 -28.90
CA PRO A 5 3.36 -10.00 -28.34
C PRO A 5 3.01 -10.88 -27.13
N GLN A 6 2.81 -10.25 -25.99
CA GLN A 6 2.43 -10.94 -24.76
C GLN A 6 0.97 -11.38 -24.92
N LEU A 7 0.76 -12.68 -25.01
CA LEU A 7 -0.56 -13.29 -25.24
C LEU A 7 -1.52 -13.13 -24.05
N LEU A 8 -0.98 -12.83 -22.85
CA LEU A 8 -1.78 -12.64 -21.65
C LEU A 8 -1.43 -11.28 -21.02
N PRO A 9 -2.40 -10.54 -20.49
CA PRO A 9 -2.14 -9.31 -19.75
C PRO A 9 -1.29 -9.63 -18.52
N THR A 10 -0.38 -8.73 -18.17
CA THR A 10 0.48 -8.87 -16.98
C THR A 10 -0.26 -8.64 -15.67
N SER A 11 -1.44 -8.03 -15.74
CA SER A 11 -2.31 -7.77 -14.59
C SER A 11 -3.75 -7.51 -15.08
N ILE A 12 -4.72 -7.85 -14.23
CA ILE A 12 -6.15 -7.60 -14.48
C ILE A 12 -6.48 -6.13 -14.28
N VAL A 13 -5.94 -5.53 -13.22
CA VAL A 13 -6.19 -4.13 -12.87
C VAL A 13 -5.09 -3.25 -13.47
N ASN A 14 -5.52 -2.21 -14.22
CA ASN A 14 -4.60 -1.20 -14.71
C ASN A 14 -4.24 -0.22 -13.55
N PRO A 15 -2.98 -0.17 -13.10
CA PRO A 15 -2.59 0.61 -11.93
C PRO A 15 -2.41 2.11 -12.21
N ILE A 16 -2.60 2.55 -13.44
CA ILE A 16 -2.21 3.90 -13.90
C ILE A 16 -2.85 5.00 -13.05
N GLN A 17 -4.17 5.00 -12.91
CA GLN A 17 -4.88 6.02 -12.11
C GLN A 17 -4.53 5.92 -10.63
N MET A 18 -4.39 4.70 -10.11
CA MET A 18 -4.03 4.45 -8.73
C MET A 18 -2.60 4.96 -8.42
N ASN A 19 -1.64 4.73 -9.29
CA ASN A 19 -0.27 5.21 -9.10
C ASN A 19 -0.23 6.74 -9.02
N LEU A 20 -0.96 7.45 -9.88
CA LEU A 20 -1.07 8.91 -9.82
C LEU A 20 -1.73 9.39 -8.52
N ALA A 21 -2.80 8.73 -8.09
CA ALA A 21 -3.45 9.03 -6.81
C ALA A 21 -2.50 8.79 -5.61
N PHE A 22 -1.65 7.78 -5.69
CA PHE A 22 -0.65 7.52 -4.64
C PHE A 22 0.41 8.60 -4.56
N VAL A 23 0.85 9.14 -5.70
CA VAL A 23 1.73 10.33 -5.69
C VAL A 23 1.04 11.50 -4.98
N GLU A 24 -0.22 11.80 -5.33
CA GLU A 24 -0.98 12.87 -4.69
C GLU A 24 -1.14 12.69 -3.18
N LEU A 25 -1.44 11.47 -2.74
CA LEU A 25 -1.73 11.16 -1.34
C LEU A 25 -0.49 11.03 -0.47
N PHE A 26 0.57 10.42 -0.97
CA PHE A 26 1.71 10.00 -0.14
C PHE A 26 2.98 10.83 -0.33
N ALA A 27 3.22 11.40 -1.52
CA ALA A 27 4.46 12.14 -1.76
C ALA A 27 4.67 13.35 -0.83
N PRO A 28 3.64 14.13 -0.43
CA PRO A 28 3.84 15.20 0.55
C PRO A 28 4.32 14.66 1.91
N ALA A 29 3.79 13.51 2.35
CA ALA A 29 4.19 12.89 3.60
C ALA A 29 5.61 12.30 3.50
N THR A 30 5.94 11.65 2.38
CA THR A 30 7.30 11.15 2.08
C THR A 30 8.31 12.30 2.13
N ALA A 31 8.02 13.42 1.48
CA ALA A 31 8.90 14.57 1.46
C ALA A 31 9.09 15.18 2.87
N MET A 32 8.02 15.24 3.67
CA MET A 32 8.07 15.80 5.02
C MET A 32 8.85 14.91 5.98
N CYS A 33 8.68 13.59 5.92
CA CYS A 33 9.41 12.65 6.76
C CYS A 33 10.82 12.32 6.21
N LYS A 34 11.19 12.88 5.06
CA LYS A 34 12.46 12.63 4.34
C LYS A 34 12.69 11.15 4.05
N GLY A 35 11.60 10.44 3.77
CA GLY A 35 11.61 9.02 3.49
C GLY A 35 11.75 8.12 4.71
N ASP A 36 11.92 8.64 5.91
CA ASP A 36 11.98 7.85 7.15
C ASP A 36 10.57 7.72 7.76
N PHE A 37 10.03 6.50 7.76
CA PHE A 37 8.65 6.25 8.20
C PHE A 37 8.45 6.37 9.72
N ASP A 38 9.52 6.47 10.51
CA ASP A 38 9.43 6.79 11.92
C ASP A 38 9.08 8.26 12.16
N ASN A 39 9.37 9.13 11.20
CA ASN A 39 9.06 10.55 11.23
C ASN A 39 7.66 10.91 10.68
N LEU A 40 6.85 9.92 10.30
CA LEU A 40 5.44 10.14 9.96
C LEU A 40 4.62 10.54 11.19
N PHE A 41 3.42 11.11 10.97
CA PHE A 41 2.51 11.47 12.06
C PHE A 41 2.22 10.30 13.01
N VAL A 42 2.12 9.10 12.47
CA VAL A 42 2.15 7.81 13.16
C VAL A 42 3.27 7.01 12.52
N PRO A 43 4.27 6.54 13.28
CA PRO A 43 5.30 5.66 12.74
C PRO A 43 4.69 4.46 12.02
N PHE A 44 5.25 4.11 10.88
CA PHE A 44 4.63 3.16 9.97
C PHE A 44 5.61 2.09 9.49
N ARG A 45 5.09 0.90 9.28
CA ARG A 45 5.77 -0.21 8.60
C ARG A 45 4.85 -0.80 7.55
N CYS A 46 5.45 -1.23 6.47
CA CYS A 46 4.77 -1.90 5.38
C CYS A 46 5.54 -3.17 5.04
N VAL A 47 4.82 -4.26 4.77
CA VAL A 47 5.43 -5.53 4.38
C VAL A 47 5.17 -5.77 2.90
N ALA A 48 6.22 -6.11 2.17
CA ALA A 48 6.18 -6.60 0.81
C ALA A 48 6.87 -7.96 0.72
N SER A 49 6.84 -8.58 -0.45
CA SER A 49 7.45 -9.90 -0.69
C SER A 49 8.46 -9.85 -1.83
N ASP A 50 9.66 -10.33 -1.56
CA ASP A 50 10.65 -10.72 -2.55
C ASP A 50 10.43 -12.19 -2.92
N VAL A 51 9.68 -12.43 -3.98
CA VAL A 51 9.29 -13.79 -4.41
C VAL A 51 10.50 -14.56 -4.95
N TYR A 52 11.47 -13.86 -5.53
CA TYR A 52 12.68 -14.50 -6.05
C TYR A 52 13.54 -15.10 -4.93
N ASN A 53 13.80 -14.31 -3.87
CA ASN A 53 14.57 -14.75 -2.72
C ASN A 53 13.72 -15.41 -1.63
N LYS A 54 12.40 -15.52 -1.83
CA LYS A 54 11.43 -16.15 -0.91
C LYS A 54 11.48 -15.58 0.51
N LYS A 55 11.46 -14.26 0.63
CA LYS A 55 11.51 -13.57 1.92
C LYS A 55 10.57 -12.38 1.97
N GLN A 56 10.15 -12.04 3.18
CA GLN A 56 9.47 -10.77 3.43
C GLN A 56 10.46 -9.60 3.32
N LEU A 57 9.95 -8.45 2.88
CA LEU A 57 10.65 -7.17 2.89
C LEU A 57 9.88 -6.22 3.80
N ILE A 58 10.54 -5.70 4.82
CA ILE A 58 9.93 -4.74 5.74
C ILE A 58 10.39 -3.35 5.34
N MET A 59 9.41 -2.56 4.87
CA MET A 59 9.66 -1.19 4.45
C MET A 59 9.60 -0.27 5.67
N ARG A 60 10.72 0.37 5.99
CA ARG A 60 10.92 1.32 7.09
C ARG A 60 11.20 2.72 6.60
N GLU A 61 11.63 2.82 5.35
CA GLU A 61 12.05 4.05 4.69
C GLU A 61 11.82 3.97 3.18
N GLY A 62 12.04 5.08 2.46
CA GLY A 62 11.87 5.20 1.03
C GLY A 62 10.65 6.02 0.62
N ASP A 63 10.11 5.76 -0.56
CA ASP A 63 8.84 6.37 -0.98
C ASP A 63 7.66 5.64 -0.36
N LEU A 64 6.82 6.37 0.36
CA LEU A 64 5.67 5.79 1.05
C LEU A 64 4.62 5.25 0.08
N GLY A 65 4.44 5.91 -1.07
CA GLY A 65 3.53 5.47 -2.12
C GLY A 65 3.97 4.15 -2.72
N ASP A 66 5.26 4.00 -3.01
CA ASP A 66 5.84 2.76 -3.53
C ASP A 66 5.77 1.64 -2.49
N ALA A 67 6.05 1.92 -1.23
CA ALA A 67 5.95 0.93 -0.15
C ALA A 67 4.51 0.39 -0.01
N VAL A 68 3.51 1.27 0.02
CA VAL A 68 2.10 0.87 0.06
C VAL A 68 1.70 0.13 -1.21
N ARG A 69 2.18 0.60 -2.38
CA ARG A 69 1.90 -0.03 -3.67
C ARG A 69 2.49 -1.44 -3.76
N ALA A 70 3.71 -1.65 -3.25
CA ALA A 70 4.33 -2.97 -3.16
C ALA A 70 3.50 -3.92 -2.30
N SER A 71 3.12 -3.46 -1.10
CA SER A 71 2.39 -4.25 -0.12
C SER A 71 1.02 -4.73 -0.59
N MET A 72 0.43 -4.11 -1.60
CA MET A 72 -0.85 -4.51 -2.19
C MET A 72 -0.74 -5.12 -3.59
N SER A 73 0.48 -5.40 -4.05
CA SER A 73 0.73 -5.95 -5.39
C SER A 73 0.47 -7.45 -5.46
N PHE A 74 -0.80 -7.85 -5.25
CA PHE A 74 -1.18 -9.26 -5.37
C PHE A 74 -0.95 -9.76 -6.81
N PRO A 75 -0.26 -10.89 -6.99
CA PRO A 75 0.04 -11.44 -8.30
C PRO A 75 -1.20 -11.61 -9.18
N VAL A 76 -1.05 -11.35 -10.47
CA VAL A 76 -2.12 -11.36 -11.49
C VAL A 76 -3.11 -10.19 -11.35
N MET A 77 -3.49 -9.79 -10.15
CA MET A 77 -4.39 -8.64 -9.96
C MET A 77 -3.70 -7.34 -10.30
N PHE A 78 -2.51 -7.13 -9.73
CA PHE A 78 -1.73 -5.91 -9.92
C PHE A 78 -0.35 -6.22 -10.50
N LYS A 79 0.12 -5.33 -11.35
CA LYS A 79 1.51 -5.38 -11.81
C LYS A 79 2.44 -5.12 -10.61
N PRO A 80 3.46 -5.99 -10.39
CA PRO A 80 4.45 -5.75 -9.35
C PRO A 80 5.25 -4.47 -9.62
N ILE A 81 5.88 -3.94 -8.59
CA ILE A 81 6.79 -2.80 -8.72
C ILE A 81 8.20 -3.19 -8.29
N GLU A 82 9.17 -2.46 -8.81
CA GLU A 82 10.57 -2.64 -8.46
C GLU A 82 10.97 -1.61 -7.40
N ILE A 83 11.49 -2.08 -6.27
CA ILE A 83 12.05 -1.25 -5.20
C ILE A 83 13.48 -1.73 -4.98
N ASP A 84 14.44 -0.84 -5.07
CA ASP A 84 15.87 -1.12 -4.92
C ASP A 84 16.33 -2.32 -5.77
N SER A 85 15.89 -2.36 -7.02
CA SER A 85 16.17 -3.45 -7.98
C SER A 85 15.58 -4.81 -7.59
N VAL A 86 14.66 -4.86 -6.64
CA VAL A 86 13.89 -6.05 -6.26
C VAL A 86 12.47 -5.94 -6.77
N LEU A 87 12.02 -6.93 -7.54
CA LEU A 87 10.63 -7.01 -7.97
C LEU A 87 9.76 -7.46 -6.79
N THR A 88 8.92 -6.54 -6.31
CA THR A 88 8.15 -6.72 -5.09
C THR A 88 6.69 -7.06 -5.36
N TYR A 89 6.13 -7.87 -4.48
CA TYR A 89 4.75 -8.32 -4.48
C TYR A 89 4.10 -8.10 -3.11
N ASP A 90 2.82 -8.39 -3.01
CA ASP A 90 2.03 -8.31 -1.78
C ASP A 90 2.71 -9.02 -0.61
N GLY A 91 2.79 -8.32 0.52
CA GLY A 91 3.44 -8.82 1.73
C GLY A 91 2.73 -10.02 2.33
N GLY A 92 1.42 -10.16 2.09
CA GLY A 92 0.62 -11.29 2.55
C GLY A 92 1.08 -12.65 2.03
N ILE A 93 1.92 -12.70 0.99
CA ILE A 93 2.51 -13.95 0.50
C ILE A 93 3.34 -14.62 1.59
N TYR A 94 4.14 -13.87 2.36
CA TYR A 94 5.04 -14.41 3.39
C TYR A 94 4.66 -14.00 4.81
N ASN A 95 4.04 -12.84 5.02
CA ASN A 95 3.65 -12.35 6.34
C ASN A 95 2.38 -11.50 6.26
N ASN A 96 1.23 -12.13 6.34
CA ASN A 96 -0.08 -11.47 6.25
C ASN A 96 -0.60 -10.94 7.60
N PHE A 97 0.12 -11.17 8.69
CA PHE A 97 -0.20 -10.66 10.03
C PHE A 97 1.09 -10.34 10.82
N PRO A 98 1.79 -9.25 10.50
CA PRO A 98 3.16 -8.96 10.90
C PRO A 98 3.28 -8.50 12.38
N THR A 99 2.85 -9.32 13.31
CA THR A 99 3.01 -9.06 14.76
C THR A 99 4.45 -9.13 15.23
N ASP A 100 5.30 -9.91 14.54
CA ASP A 100 6.74 -9.94 14.71
C ASP A 100 7.35 -8.56 14.44
N VAL A 101 7.04 -7.94 13.31
CA VAL A 101 7.50 -6.59 12.93
C VAL A 101 7.04 -5.55 13.94
N MET A 102 5.78 -5.62 14.40
CA MET A 102 5.26 -4.70 15.41
C MET A 102 6.03 -4.80 16.73
N ARG A 103 6.37 -6.01 17.14
CA ARG A 103 7.11 -6.26 18.40
C ARG A 103 8.57 -5.82 18.30
N GLU A 104 9.21 -6.11 17.18
CA GLU A 104 10.63 -5.84 16.98
C GLU A 104 10.90 -4.34 16.76
N ASP A 105 10.09 -3.66 15.98
CA ASP A 105 10.34 -2.26 15.60
C ASP A 105 9.74 -1.26 16.59
N PHE A 106 8.59 -1.56 17.20
CA PHE A 106 7.86 -0.58 18.01
C PHE A 106 7.83 -0.89 19.52
N HIS A 107 8.13 -2.13 19.93
CA HIS A 107 8.10 -2.57 21.32
C HIS A 107 6.83 -2.11 22.08
N PRO A 108 5.62 -2.35 21.52
CA PRO A 108 4.40 -1.80 22.09
C PRO A 108 3.99 -2.49 23.38
N ASP A 109 3.36 -1.74 24.29
CA ASP A 109 2.74 -2.31 25.51
C ASP A 109 1.55 -3.21 25.16
N ILE A 110 0.84 -2.90 24.07
CA ILE A 110 -0.31 -3.66 23.60
C ILE A 110 -0.45 -3.56 22.07
N ILE A 111 -0.78 -4.66 21.43
CA ILE A 111 -1.05 -4.75 19.99
C ILE A 111 -2.56 -4.85 19.77
N ILE A 112 -3.12 -4.09 18.85
CA ILE A 112 -4.46 -4.31 18.33
C ILE A 112 -4.30 -4.91 16.93
N GLY A 113 -4.59 -6.21 16.81
CA GLY A 113 -4.55 -6.93 15.54
C GLY A 113 -5.91 -6.93 14.87
N SER A 114 -5.96 -6.58 13.59
CA SER A 114 -7.18 -6.64 12.76
C SER A 114 -7.01 -7.70 11.67
N ILE A 115 -7.85 -8.72 11.68
CA ILE A 115 -7.81 -9.84 10.74
C ILE A 115 -9.08 -9.83 9.89
N VAL A 116 -8.92 -9.63 8.59
CA VAL A 116 -9.98 -9.71 7.58
C VAL A 116 -9.76 -10.85 6.60
N SER A 117 -8.68 -11.62 6.77
CA SER A 117 -8.23 -12.69 5.91
C SER A 117 -8.15 -14.01 6.69
N SER A 118 -7.99 -15.11 5.98
CA SER A 118 -7.73 -16.44 6.54
C SER A 118 -6.66 -17.12 5.70
N ASN A 119 -6.06 -18.17 6.23
CA ASN A 119 -5.17 -19.01 5.43
C ASN A 119 -5.94 -19.65 4.26
N PRO A 120 -5.29 -19.81 3.09
CA PRO A 120 -5.89 -20.43 1.93
C PRO A 120 -6.50 -21.81 2.30
N THR A 121 -7.71 -22.04 1.83
CA THR A 121 -8.39 -23.32 1.95
C THR A 121 -8.18 -24.16 0.68
N LYS A 122 -8.86 -25.29 0.56
CA LYS A 122 -8.82 -26.08 -0.66
C LYS A 122 -9.25 -25.22 -1.86
N PRO A 123 -8.39 -25.09 -2.90
CA PRO A 123 -8.69 -24.22 -4.02
C PRO A 123 -9.93 -24.67 -4.80
N ASN A 124 -10.69 -23.70 -5.29
CA ASN A 124 -11.80 -23.93 -6.20
C ASN A 124 -11.26 -24.07 -7.61
N GLU A 125 -11.58 -25.16 -8.32
CA GLU A 125 -11.14 -25.43 -9.68
C GLU A 125 -11.60 -24.37 -10.73
N LYS A 126 -12.65 -23.60 -10.40
CA LYS A 126 -13.20 -22.56 -11.27
C LYS A 126 -12.71 -21.15 -10.92
N ASP A 127 -11.90 -21.00 -9.88
CA ASP A 127 -11.40 -19.72 -9.39
C ASP A 127 -9.87 -19.69 -9.44
N ILE A 128 -9.35 -19.02 -10.48
CA ILE A 128 -7.92 -18.88 -10.70
C ILE A 128 -7.22 -18.14 -9.54
N VAL A 129 -7.88 -17.15 -8.93
CA VAL A 129 -7.32 -16.41 -7.79
C VAL A 129 -7.13 -17.34 -6.60
N SER A 130 -8.15 -18.11 -6.25
CA SER A 130 -8.09 -19.11 -5.18
C SER A 130 -7.01 -20.18 -5.41
N GLN A 131 -6.82 -20.60 -6.67
CA GLN A 131 -5.75 -21.55 -7.04
C GLN A 131 -4.37 -20.92 -6.84
N LEU A 132 -4.17 -19.69 -7.29
CA LEU A 132 -2.92 -18.96 -7.11
C LEU A 132 -2.61 -18.69 -5.63
N GLU A 133 -3.60 -18.24 -4.85
CA GLU A 133 -3.46 -18.08 -3.40
C GLU A 133 -2.94 -19.37 -2.76
N SER A 134 -3.55 -20.50 -3.08
CA SER A 134 -3.12 -21.79 -2.54
C SER A 134 -1.69 -22.20 -2.94
N MET A 135 -1.20 -21.71 -4.07
CA MET A 135 0.13 -22.06 -4.59
C MET A 135 1.24 -21.16 -4.06
N ILE A 136 0.97 -19.88 -3.83
CA ILE A 136 1.99 -18.88 -3.54
C ILE A 136 1.97 -18.36 -2.11
N MET A 137 0.80 -18.28 -1.47
CA MET A 137 0.70 -17.77 -0.10
C MET A 137 1.17 -18.80 0.92
N GLN A 138 2.04 -18.39 1.81
CA GLN A 138 2.41 -19.19 2.96
C GLN A 138 1.33 -19.15 4.05
N LYS A 139 1.31 -20.18 4.89
CA LYS A 139 0.44 -20.16 6.06
C LYS A 139 0.90 -19.08 7.04
N THR A 140 0.00 -18.18 7.35
CA THR A 140 0.22 -17.12 8.34
C THR A 140 -0.23 -17.61 9.72
N ASP A 141 0.56 -17.33 10.73
CA ASP A 141 0.13 -17.45 12.13
C ASP A 141 -0.64 -16.20 12.52
N TYR A 142 -1.96 -16.30 12.60
CA TYR A 142 -2.86 -15.22 13.03
C TYR A 142 -3.04 -15.17 14.55
N SER A 143 -2.24 -15.90 15.33
CA SER A 143 -2.35 -15.86 16.78
C SER A 143 -1.79 -14.56 17.35
N LEU A 144 -2.48 -14.04 18.34
CA LEU A 144 -2.01 -12.95 19.19
C LEU A 144 -2.40 -13.32 20.63
N PRO A 145 -1.44 -13.71 21.47
CA PRO A 145 -1.72 -14.03 22.88
C PRO A 145 -2.42 -12.88 23.60
N ASP A 146 -3.39 -13.18 24.44
CA ASP A 146 -4.15 -12.19 25.20
C ASP A 146 -3.26 -11.27 26.04
N SER A 147 -2.12 -11.77 26.51
CA SER A 147 -1.13 -10.96 27.23
C SER A 147 -0.48 -9.86 26.38
N LEU A 148 -0.42 -10.04 25.06
CA LEU A 148 0.25 -9.14 24.12
C LEU A 148 -0.72 -8.20 23.40
N GLY A 149 -2.01 -8.56 23.30
CA GLY A 149 -2.89 -7.74 22.51
C GLY A 149 -4.36 -8.10 22.48
N ILE A 150 -5.06 -7.42 21.61
CA ILE A 150 -6.49 -7.59 21.33
C ILE A 150 -6.65 -7.95 19.87
N LEU A 151 -7.35 -9.05 19.61
CA LEU A 151 -7.59 -9.53 18.27
C LEU A 151 -9.00 -9.18 17.81
N LEU A 152 -9.09 -8.41 16.72
CA LEU A 152 -10.33 -8.08 16.01
C LEU A 152 -10.40 -8.98 14.78
N THR A 153 -11.23 -10.01 14.83
CA THR A 153 -11.41 -10.95 13.71
C THR A 153 -12.74 -10.68 13.02
N PHE A 154 -12.67 -10.50 11.71
CA PHE A 154 -13.82 -10.31 10.84
C PHE A 154 -13.87 -11.47 9.84
N LYS A 155 -15.02 -12.13 9.73
CA LYS A 155 -15.23 -13.24 8.78
C LYS A 155 -16.24 -12.79 7.72
N TYR A 156 -15.78 -12.72 6.48
CA TYR A 156 -16.60 -12.42 5.33
C TYR A 156 -16.60 -13.64 4.41
N ASN A 157 -17.66 -14.46 4.46
CA ASN A 157 -17.72 -15.72 3.71
C ASN A 157 -18.15 -15.54 2.25
N ASP A 158 -18.66 -14.37 1.90
CA ASP A 158 -19.31 -14.04 0.64
C ASP A 158 -18.75 -12.77 -0.02
N VAL A 159 -17.52 -12.41 0.34
CA VAL A 159 -16.83 -11.22 -0.20
C VAL A 159 -15.67 -11.66 -1.08
N ASN A 160 -15.64 -11.15 -2.30
CA ASN A 160 -14.56 -11.35 -3.25
C ASN A 160 -13.61 -10.14 -3.28
N LEU A 161 -12.40 -10.37 -3.78
CA LEU A 161 -11.36 -9.34 -3.87
C LEU A 161 -11.77 -8.09 -4.67
N MET A 162 -12.77 -8.21 -5.57
CA MET A 162 -13.21 -7.14 -6.48
C MET A 162 -14.56 -6.52 -6.08
N ASP A 163 -15.12 -6.86 -4.94
CA ASP A 163 -16.43 -6.36 -4.46
C ASP A 163 -16.33 -4.93 -3.90
N PHE A 164 -15.77 -4.00 -4.67
CA PHE A 164 -15.59 -2.60 -4.27
C PHE A 164 -16.90 -1.82 -4.10
N ASP A 165 -17.96 -2.26 -4.71
CA ASP A 165 -19.32 -1.74 -4.56
C ASP A 165 -19.89 -1.97 -3.14
N ARG A 166 -19.40 -2.99 -2.43
CA ARG A 166 -19.77 -3.31 -1.04
C ARG A 166 -18.94 -2.56 0.01
N LEU A 167 -18.05 -1.65 -0.38
CA LEU A 167 -17.12 -0.97 0.52
C LEU A 167 -17.82 -0.34 1.73
N LYS A 168 -18.99 0.33 1.53
CA LYS A 168 -19.74 0.96 2.61
C LYS A 168 -20.30 -0.07 3.59
N GLU A 169 -20.85 -1.16 3.10
CA GLU A 169 -21.36 -2.28 3.92
C GLU A 169 -20.25 -2.87 4.78
N LEU A 170 -19.11 -3.19 4.17
CA LEU A 170 -17.96 -3.78 4.85
C LEU A 170 -17.38 -2.84 5.91
N HIS A 171 -17.29 -1.54 5.61
CA HIS A 171 -16.89 -0.52 6.57
C HIS A 171 -17.84 -0.50 7.79
N ASP A 172 -19.15 -0.47 7.57
CA ASP A 172 -20.14 -0.38 8.64
C ASP A 172 -20.14 -1.64 9.53
N ILE A 173 -19.94 -2.82 8.95
CA ILE A 173 -19.75 -4.06 9.69
C ILE A 173 -18.51 -3.99 10.57
N GLY A 174 -17.35 -3.60 10.01
CA GLY A 174 -16.09 -3.45 10.74
C GLY A 174 -16.19 -2.44 11.88
N TYR A 175 -16.77 -1.27 11.60
CA TYR A 175 -16.98 -0.21 12.57
C TYR A 175 -17.85 -0.67 13.73
N ASN A 176 -19.04 -1.19 13.46
CA ASN A 176 -20.00 -1.63 14.50
C ASN A 176 -19.43 -2.77 15.34
N ARG A 177 -18.73 -3.72 14.72
CA ARG A 177 -18.05 -4.80 15.45
C ARG A 177 -16.97 -4.25 16.38
N THR A 178 -16.17 -3.33 15.92
CA THR A 178 -15.11 -2.70 16.75
C THR A 178 -15.70 -1.91 17.90
N ILE A 179 -16.76 -1.12 17.65
CA ILE A 179 -17.47 -0.37 18.70
C ILE A 179 -18.04 -1.31 19.76
N SER A 180 -18.59 -2.45 19.38
CA SER A 180 -19.10 -3.45 20.36
C SER A 180 -18.00 -4.03 21.27
N MET A 181 -16.74 -3.93 20.88
CA MET A 181 -15.57 -4.36 21.68
C MET A 181 -14.89 -3.22 22.43
N MET A 182 -15.40 -1.99 22.32
CA MET A 182 -14.71 -0.77 22.80
C MET A 182 -14.45 -0.80 24.31
N ASP A 183 -15.35 -1.36 25.11
CA ASP A 183 -15.17 -1.47 26.56
C ASP A 183 -14.00 -2.38 26.90
N SER A 184 -13.88 -3.52 26.23
CA SER A 184 -12.74 -4.43 26.35
C SER A 184 -11.43 -3.76 25.92
N ILE A 185 -11.45 -3.03 24.81
CA ILE A 185 -10.28 -2.27 24.34
C ILE A 185 -9.87 -1.22 25.37
N LYS A 186 -10.82 -0.43 25.87
CA LYS A 186 -10.55 0.64 26.84
C LYS A 186 -10.09 0.13 28.20
N SER A 187 -10.54 -1.03 28.63
CA SER A 187 -10.11 -1.64 29.90
C SER A 187 -8.62 -2.01 29.91
N ARG A 188 -8.06 -2.27 28.73
CA ARG A 188 -6.65 -2.66 28.56
C ARG A 188 -5.72 -1.49 28.20
N ILE A 189 -6.28 -0.40 27.67
CA ILE A 189 -5.50 0.78 27.29
C ILE A 189 -5.78 1.88 28.34
N HIS A 190 -4.84 2.06 29.27
CA HIS A 190 -5.00 3.00 30.36
C HIS A 190 -4.63 4.44 30.00
N ARG A 191 -3.71 4.60 29.04
CA ARG A 191 -3.31 5.92 28.55
C ARG A 191 -4.47 6.58 27.81
N ARG A 192 -4.74 7.84 28.17
CA ARG A 192 -5.74 8.69 27.50
C ARG A 192 -5.06 9.96 26.99
N VAL A 193 -5.42 10.34 25.78
CA VAL A 193 -4.98 11.60 25.17
C VAL A 193 -6.22 12.42 24.87
N ASN A 194 -6.16 13.73 25.19
CA ASN A 194 -7.25 14.63 24.86
C ASN A 194 -7.45 14.68 23.33
N ALA A 195 -8.70 14.53 22.90
CA ALA A 195 -9.07 14.51 21.48
C ALA A 195 -8.69 15.80 20.74
N ASP A 196 -8.79 16.94 21.42
CA ASP A 196 -8.46 18.24 20.82
C ASP A 196 -6.95 18.38 20.61
N ASN A 197 -6.13 17.85 21.50
CA ASN A 197 -4.68 17.79 21.32
C ASN A 197 -4.32 16.92 20.08
N VAL A 198 -5.01 15.81 19.87
CA VAL A 198 -4.80 14.98 18.68
C VAL A 198 -5.23 15.71 17.41
N ARG A 199 -6.37 16.41 17.46
CA ARG A 199 -6.85 17.23 16.32
C ARG A 199 -5.86 18.34 15.98
N LEU A 200 -5.39 19.07 17.00
CA LEU A 200 -4.42 20.14 16.83
C LEU A 200 -3.11 19.62 16.22
N ARG A 201 -2.56 18.55 16.76
CA ARG A 201 -1.35 17.91 16.19
C ARG A 201 -1.56 17.50 14.73
N ARG A 202 -2.73 16.95 14.40
CA ARG A 202 -3.06 16.56 13.02
C ARG A 202 -3.19 17.78 12.10
N MET A 203 -3.79 18.87 12.57
CA MET A 203 -3.86 20.12 11.82
C MET A 203 -2.46 20.70 11.54
N VAL A 204 -1.61 20.76 12.56
CA VAL A 204 -0.22 21.23 12.43
C VAL A 204 0.55 20.34 11.46
N PHE A 205 0.41 19.01 11.56
CA PHE A 205 1.04 18.10 10.62
C PHE A 205 0.58 18.38 9.18
N LYS A 206 -0.73 18.50 8.94
CA LYS A 206 -1.27 18.78 7.61
C LYS A 206 -0.86 20.14 7.06
N SER A 207 -0.78 21.18 7.89
CA SER A 207 -0.36 22.52 7.45
C SER A 207 1.12 22.62 7.10
N ASN A 208 1.92 21.69 7.57
CA ASN A 208 3.36 21.60 7.28
C ASN A 208 3.68 20.68 6.08
N LEU A 209 2.68 20.01 5.50
CA LEU A 209 2.90 19.21 4.30
C LEU A 209 3.35 20.13 3.16
N PRO A 210 4.48 19.82 2.49
CA PRO A 210 4.94 20.62 1.37
C PRO A 210 3.99 20.49 0.17
N GLU A 211 3.88 21.54 -0.62
CA GLU A 211 3.32 21.44 -1.95
C GLU A 211 4.21 20.57 -2.84
N LEU A 212 3.56 19.74 -3.65
CA LEU A 212 4.26 18.90 -4.60
C LEU A 212 4.81 19.77 -5.74
N ARG A 213 6.13 19.89 -5.82
CA ARG A 213 6.87 20.59 -6.85
C ARG A 213 7.97 19.68 -7.39
N PHE A 214 8.00 19.50 -8.70
CA PHE A 214 8.93 18.60 -9.39
C PHE A 214 9.87 19.43 -10.26
N LYS A 215 11.15 19.13 -10.20
CA LYS A 215 12.16 19.84 -11.00
C LYS A 215 12.65 19.02 -12.18
N ASN A 216 12.74 17.70 -12.01
CA ASN A 216 13.27 16.80 -13.03
C ASN A 216 12.30 15.66 -13.29
N ILE A 217 12.28 15.22 -14.57
CA ILE A 217 11.52 14.05 -14.98
C ILE A 217 12.52 12.99 -15.42
N ASN A 218 12.56 11.90 -14.68
CA ASN A 218 13.36 10.74 -15.04
C ASN A 218 12.47 9.68 -15.72
N ILE A 219 12.81 9.32 -16.94
CA ILE A 219 12.02 8.36 -17.75
C ILE A 219 12.82 7.07 -17.85
N VAL A 220 12.29 6.01 -17.27
CA VAL A 220 12.89 4.68 -17.23
C VAL A 220 12.12 3.73 -18.16
N GLY A 221 12.84 2.86 -18.85
CA GLY A 221 12.24 1.79 -19.68
C GLY A 221 11.76 2.23 -21.06
N ALA A 222 11.85 3.52 -21.41
CA ALA A 222 11.46 4.05 -22.72
C ALA A 222 12.68 4.21 -23.66
N ASN A 223 12.46 3.96 -24.95
CA ASN A 223 13.49 4.24 -25.96
C ASN A 223 13.66 5.75 -26.22
N SER A 224 14.70 6.16 -26.95
CA SER A 224 15.03 7.58 -27.17
C SER A 224 13.93 8.39 -27.88
N GLN A 225 13.11 7.76 -28.70
CA GLN A 225 12.00 8.42 -29.39
C GLN A 225 10.83 8.63 -28.40
N GLN A 226 10.49 7.61 -27.63
CA GLN A 226 9.47 7.68 -26.57
C GLN A 226 9.85 8.70 -25.50
N GLN A 227 11.12 8.71 -25.06
CA GLN A 227 11.60 9.71 -24.09
C GLN A 227 11.41 11.13 -24.61
N ARG A 228 11.74 11.40 -25.88
CA ARG A 228 11.52 12.72 -26.50
C ARG A 228 10.04 13.10 -26.54
N SER A 229 9.16 12.15 -26.88
CA SER A 229 7.73 12.38 -26.89
C SER A 229 7.19 12.71 -25.49
N ILE A 230 7.57 11.92 -24.50
CA ILE A 230 7.15 12.13 -23.10
C ILE A 230 7.65 13.50 -22.59
N LYS A 231 8.91 13.82 -22.79
CA LYS A 231 9.48 15.12 -22.39
C LYS A 231 8.77 16.31 -23.02
N LYS A 232 8.33 16.17 -24.27
CA LYS A 232 7.55 17.19 -24.98
C LYS A 232 6.20 17.45 -24.30
N GLU A 233 5.52 16.38 -23.82
CA GLU A 233 4.24 16.52 -23.12
C GLU A 233 4.38 17.24 -21.78
N PHE A 234 5.51 17.09 -21.11
CA PHE A 234 5.83 17.83 -19.89
C PHE A 234 6.39 19.23 -20.15
N HIS A 235 6.57 19.64 -21.41
CA HIS A 235 7.19 20.92 -21.76
C HIS A 235 8.50 21.18 -21.02
N GLU A 236 9.33 20.13 -20.88
CA GLU A 236 10.54 20.16 -20.04
C GLU A 236 11.46 21.31 -20.41
N ASN A 237 11.46 22.33 -19.56
CA ASN A 237 12.43 23.41 -19.60
C ASN A 237 13.41 23.17 -18.43
N PRO A 238 14.73 23.15 -18.60
CA PRO A 238 15.69 22.78 -17.56
C PRO A 238 15.57 23.56 -16.24
N ASP A 239 14.97 24.75 -16.29
CA ASP A 239 14.81 25.65 -15.13
C ASP A 239 13.37 25.71 -14.62
N GLU A 240 12.45 24.93 -15.18
CA GLU A 240 11.03 24.98 -14.83
C GLU A 240 10.72 24.02 -13.67
N ILE A 241 9.91 24.52 -12.73
CA ILE A 241 9.38 23.73 -11.62
C ILE A 241 7.95 23.38 -11.96
N PHE A 242 7.65 22.09 -12.05
CA PHE A 242 6.31 21.57 -12.33
C PHE A 242 5.51 21.47 -11.04
N THR A 243 4.27 21.89 -11.09
CA THR A 243 3.28 21.58 -10.04
C THR A 243 2.73 20.17 -10.24
N PHE A 244 2.03 19.64 -9.24
CA PHE A 244 1.36 18.35 -9.40
C PHE A 244 0.28 18.40 -10.50
N GLU A 245 -0.42 19.52 -10.66
CA GLU A 245 -1.42 19.68 -11.72
C GLU A 245 -0.78 19.64 -13.13
N ASP A 246 0.40 20.19 -13.30
CA ASP A 246 1.16 20.10 -14.58
C ASP A 246 1.49 18.63 -14.88
N VAL A 247 1.99 17.90 -13.88
CA VAL A 247 2.29 16.47 -14.00
C VAL A 247 1.02 15.67 -14.33
N LYS A 248 -0.08 15.95 -13.66
CA LYS A 248 -1.36 15.31 -13.88
C LYS A 248 -1.91 15.53 -15.29
N MET A 249 -1.85 16.76 -15.76
CA MET A 249 -2.27 17.09 -17.13
C MET A 249 -1.41 16.40 -18.18
N ALA A 250 -0.09 16.42 -18.04
CA ALA A 250 0.82 15.73 -18.95
C ALA A 250 0.59 14.21 -18.94
N TYR A 251 0.37 13.65 -17.76
CA TYR A 251 0.07 12.24 -17.60
C TYR A 251 -1.21 11.82 -18.32
N PHE A 252 -2.30 12.58 -18.19
CA PHE A 252 -3.55 12.29 -18.89
C PHE A 252 -3.45 12.48 -20.40
N ARG A 253 -2.65 13.46 -20.89
CA ARG A 253 -2.38 13.59 -22.34
C ARG A 253 -1.69 12.34 -22.88
N LEU A 254 -0.65 11.85 -22.19
CA LEU A 254 0.05 10.62 -22.58
C LEU A 254 -0.86 9.38 -22.60
N LEU A 255 -1.92 9.35 -21.79
CA LEU A 255 -2.89 8.26 -21.80
C LEU A 255 -3.90 8.37 -22.93
N SER A 256 -4.23 9.57 -23.38
CA SER A 256 -5.19 9.78 -24.47
C SER A 256 -4.60 9.58 -25.87
N ASP A 257 -3.28 9.57 -25.99
CA ASP A 257 -2.55 9.42 -27.26
C ASP A 257 -2.20 7.95 -27.59
N ASN A 258 -2.71 6.97 -26.80
CA ASN A 258 -2.47 5.54 -26.99
C ASN A 258 -3.72 4.80 -27.47
#